data_61eb10a155873a87b69bed894e4f53fb
#
_entry.id   61eb10a155873a87b69bed894e4f53fb
#
_cell.length_a   1.000
_cell.length_b   1.000
_cell.length_c   1.000
_cell.angle_alpha   90.00
_cell.angle_beta   90.00
_cell.angle_gamma   90.00
#
_symmetry.space_group_name_H-M   'P 1'
#
loop_
_entity.id
_entity.type
_entity.pdbx_description
1 polymer ?
#
loop_
_entity_poly.entity_id
_entity_poly.type
_entity_poly.pdbx_seq_one_letter_code
_entity_poly.pdbx_strand_id
1 'polypeptide(L)'
;YGKLVRRYPSAGSAYTYAQKSISPTVGFMVGWSSLLDYLFAPMINILLAKIYFEALVPSIPSWMFVVALVAFMTAFNLRSLKSVANFNTVIVVLQVVLIAVILGMVVYGVFEGEGAGTLASTRPFWSGDAHVIPMITGATILCFSFTGFDGISNLSEETKDAERVIPRAIFLTALIGGMIFIFATYFLQLYFPDISRFKDPDASQPEIMLYVAGKAFQVGALIFSTITVLASGMAAHAGVARL
;
A
#
# COMPACT_ATOMS: atom_id res chain seq x y z
N TYR A 1 5.55 16.40 -9.96
CA TYR A 1 6.63 15.43 -10.22
C TYR A 1 6.98 15.33 -11.70
N GLY A 2 6.07 14.99 -12.62
CA GLY A 2 6.38 14.75 -14.03
C GLY A 2 7.14 15.87 -14.75
N LYS A 3 6.86 17.15 -14.47
CA LYS A 3 7.61 18.30 -14.99
C LYS A 3 9.00 18.42 -14.34
N LEU A 4 9.13 18.05 -13.08
CA LEU A 4 10.39 18.12 -12.33
C LEU A 4 11.36 17.02 -12.76
N VAL A 5 10.89 15.80 -12.99
CA VAL A 5 11.70 14.71 -13.55
C VAL A 5 12.32 15.08 -14.88
N ARG A 6 11.57 15.74 -15.78
CA ARG A 6 12.08 16.21 -17.07
C ARG A 6 13.19 17.24 -16.93
N ARG A 7 13.11 18.08 -15.90
CA ARG A 7 14.09 19.14 -15.66
C ARG A 7 15.30 18.67 -14.87
N TYR A 8 15.09 17.68 -13.99
CA TYR A 8 16.11 17.13 -13.11
C TYR A 8 16.02 15.59 -13.12
N PRO A 9 16.54 14.94 -14.18
CA PRO A 9 16.44 13.48 -14.35
C PRO A 9 17.49 12.73 -13.52
N SER A 10 17.75 13.17 -12.30
CA SER A 10 18.67 12.53 -11.36
C SER A 10 17.92 11.82 -10.26
N ALA A 11 18.51 10.79 -9.66
CA ALA A 11 18.03 10.17 -8.44
C ALA A 11 17.93 11.20 -7.30
N GLY A 12 17.13 10.91 -6.28
CA GLY A 12 16.91 11.78 -5.12
C GLY A 12 15.52 12.41 -5.03
N SER A 13 14.63 12.13 -6.01
CA SER A 13 13.19 12.46 -5.94
C SER A 13 12.88 13.85 -5.37
N ALA A 14 12.00 13.92 -4.38
CA ALA A 14 11.54 15.14 -3.73
C ALA A 14 12.67 15.98 -3.11
N TYR A 15 13.72 15.33 -2.60
CA TYR A 15 14.91 16.00 -2.08
C TYR A 15 15.56 16.89 -3.16
N THR A 16 15.90 16.30 -4.29
CA THR A 16 16.57 17.01 -5.41
C THR A 16 15.69 18.14 -5.95
N TYR A 17 14.39 17.90 -6.06
CA TYR A 17 13.46 18.91 -6.56
C TYR A 17 13.32 20.08 -5.60
N ALA A 18 13.18 19.85 -4.31
CA ALA A 18 13.08 20.89 -3.28
C ALA A 18 14.38 21.67 -3.17
N GLN A 19 15.53 20.99 -3.18
CA GLN A 19 16.85 21.61 -3.10
C GLN A 19 17.11 22.57 -4.27
N LYS A 20 16.80 22.15 -5.50
CA LYS A 20 17.09 22.92 -6.70
C LYS A 20 16.03 23.96 -7.07
N SER A 21 14.77 23.76 -6.60
CA SER A 21 13.65 24.65 -6.95
C SER A 21 13.29 25.65 -5.86
N ILE A 22 13.63 25.37 -4.60
CA ILE A 22 13.26 26.20 -3.45
C ILE A 22 14.52 26.70 -2.72
N SER A 23 15.18 25.83 -1.95
CA SER A 23 16.43 26.14 -1.26
C SER A 23 17.13 24.86 -0.74
N PRO A 24 18.45 24.92 -0.48
CA PRO A 24 19.17 23.78 0.12
C PRO A 24 18.60 23.35 1.48
N THR A 25 18.15 24.30 2.30
CA THR A 25 17.56 24.00 3.63
C THR A 25 16.25 23.24 3.50
N VAL A 26 15.35 23.69 2.62
CA VAL A 26 14.09 22.98 2.35
C VAL A 26 14.37 21.62 1.75
N GLY A 27 15.34 21.52 0.84
CA GLY A 27 15.80 20.25 0.30
C GLY A 27 16.23 19.27 1.40
N PHE A 28 17.07 19.72 2.33
CA PHE A 28 17.50 18.90 3.45
C PHE A 28 16.32 18.39 4.30
N MET A 29 15.36 19.26 4.64
CA MET A 29 14.16 18.87 5.43
C MET A 29 13.33 17.82 4.68
N VAL A 30 13.12 18.01 3.38
CA VAL A 30 12.40 17.05 2.54
C VAL A 30 13.16 15.72 2.44
N GLY A 31 14.48 15.77 2.25
CA GLY A 31 15.33 14.58 2.22
C GLY A 31 15.30 13.80 3.53
N TRP A 32 15.37 14.50 4.65
CA TRP A 32 15.23 13.89 5.97
C TRP A 32 13.87 13.21 6.18
N SER A 33 12.78 13.87 5.78
CA SER A 33 11.43 13.30 5.86
C SER A 33 11.31 12.05 4.95
N SER A 34 11.84 12.11 3.74
CA SER A 34 11.84 10.96 2.82
C SER A 34 12.67 9.81 3.37
N LEU A 35 13.82 10.07 3.99
CA LEU A 35 14.64 9.04 4.63
C LEU A 35 13.85 8.32 5.75
N LEU A 36 13.14 9.09 6.59
CA LEU A 36 12.30 8.50 7.63
C LEU A 36 11.18 7.63 7.05
N ASP A 37 10.52 8.09 5.99
CA ASP A 37 9.48 7.33 5.31
C ASP A 37 10.00 5.97 4.81
N TYR A 38 11.10 5.98 4.08
CA TYR A 38 11.74 4.74 3.61
C TYR A 38 12.26 3.85 4.75
N LEU A 39 12.71 4.43 5.87
CA LEU A 39 13.17 3.68 7.04
C LEU A 39 12.00 2.98 7.76
N PHE A 40 10.85 3.66 7.90
CA PHE A 40 9.69 3.11 8.57
C PHE A 40 8.87 2.15 7.70
N ALA A 41 8.89 2.30 6.38
CA ALA A 41 8.10 1.46 5.47
C ALA A 41 8.35 -0.06 5.66
N PRO A 42 9.59 -0.59 5.76
CA PRO A 42 9.82 -2.00 6.06
C PRO A 42 9.24 -2.43 7.42
N MET A 43 9.32 -1.58 8.43
CA MET A 43 8.79 -1.87 9.77
C MET A 43 7.27 -2.01 9.74
N ILE A 44 6.57 -1.09 9.06
CA ILE A 44 5.12 -1.14 8.89
C ILE A 44 4.70 -2.39 8.13
N ASN A 45 5.42 -2.76 7.08
CA ASN A 45 5.17 -3.99 6.34
C ASN A 45 5.32 -5.25 7.23
N ILE A 46 6.31 -5.29 8.11
CA ILE A 46 6.49 -6.40 9.06
C ILE A 46 5.34 -6.44 10.07
N LEU A 47 4.85 -5.29 10.55
CA LEU A 47 3.70 -5.23 11.46
C LEU A 47 2.41 -5.70 10.78
N LEU A 48 2.17 -5.34 9.52
CA LEU A 48 1.04 -5.88 8.74
C LEU A 48 1.16 -7.40 8.55
N ALA A 49 2.34 -7.90 8.19
CA ALA A 49 2.58 -9.33 8.07
C ALA A 49 2.34 -10.06 9.41
N LYS A 50 2.70 -9.44 10.54
CA LYS A 50 2.41 -9.95 11.88
C LYS A 50 0.90 -10.14 12.09
N ILE A 51 0.07 -9.14 11.76
CA ILE A 51 -1.39 -9.21 11.88
C ILE A 51 -1.95 -10.40 11.08
N TYR A 52 -1.50 -10.56 9.84
CA TYR A 52 -1.94 -11.68 8.99
C TYR A 52 -1.52 -13.03 9.55
N PHE A 53 -0.30 -13.12 10.08
CA PHE A 53 0.21 -14.35 10.67
C PHE A 53 -0.50 -14.72 11.96
N GLU A 54 -0.81 -13.76 12.83
CA GLU A 54 -1.59 -13.99 14.06
C GLU A 54 -2.99 -14.53 13.75
N ALA A 55 -3.62 -14.06 12.66
CA ALA A 55 -4.90 -14.57 12.22
C ALA A 55 -4.83 -16.00 11.63
N LEU A 56 -3.66 -16.39 11.08
CA LEU A 56 -3.41 -17.72 10.51
C LEU A 56 -3.01 -18.73 11.59
N VAL A 57 -2.10 -18.36 12.49
CA VAL A 57 -1.45 -19.25 13.47
C VAL A 57 -1.39 -18.58 14.84
N PRO A 58 -2.52 -18.46 15.56
CA PRO A 58 -2.58 -17.73 16.84
C PRO A 58 -1.78 -18.44 17.97
N SER A 59 -1.34 -19.68 17.76
CA SER A 59 -0.57 -20.44 18.75
C SER A 59 0.91 -20.06 18.84
N ILE A 60 1.45 -19.36 17.84
CA ILE A 60 2.86 -18.97 17.81
C ILE A 60 3.00 -17.52 18.31
N PRO A 61 3.90 -17.23 19.26
CA PRO A 61 4.16 -15.87 19.69
C PRO A 61 4.61 -14.97 18.53
N SER A 62 3.95 -13.84 18.33
CA SER A 62 4.15 -12.93 17.20
C SER A 62 5.58 -12.43 17.06
N TRP A 63 6.29 -12.23 18.17
CA TRP A 63 7.67 -11.76 18.15
C TRP A 63 8.62 -12.73 17.41
N MET A 64 8.38 -14.04 17.51
CA MET A 64 9.18 -15.05 16.79
C MET A 64 9.05 -14.87 15.30
N PHE A 65 7.84 -14.59 14.84
CA PHE A 65 7.54 -14.33 13.44
C PHE A 65 8.19 -13.02 12.96
N VAL A 66 8.11 -11.95 13.76
CA VAL A 66 8.77 -10.68 13.44
C VAL A 66 10.28 -10.86 13.28
N VAL A 67 10.93 -11.56 14.22
CA VAL A 67 12.39 -11.84 14.14
C VAL A 67 12.72 -12.66 12.90
N ALA A 68 11.95 -13.71 12.61
CA ALA A 68 12.14 -14.53 11.43
C ALA A 68 12.01 -13.74 10.13
N LEU A 69 11.01 -12.83 10.03
CA LEU A 69 10.81 -11.98 8.87
C LEU A 69 11.93 -10.97 8.68
N VAL A 70 12.38 -10.31 9.75
CA VAL A 70 13.52 -9.39 9.67
C VAL A 70 14.76 -10.11 9.17
N ALA A 71 15.07 -11.29 9.74
CA ALA A 71 16.21 -12.10 9.31
C ALA A 71 16.08 -12.54 7.84
N PHE A 72 14.90 -12.98 7.43
CA PHE A 72 14.61 -13.38 6.05
C PHE A 72 14.78 -12.20 5.07
N MET A 73 14.19 -11.04 5.35
CA MET A 73 14.28 -9.86 4.50
C MET A 73 15.73 -9.38 4.37
N THR A 74 16.48 -9.37 5.47
CA THR A 74 17.88 -8.98 5.47
C THR A 74 18.72 -9.95 4.63
N ALA A 75 18.58 -11.25 4.85
CA ALA A 75 19.31 -12.27 4.09
C ALA A 75 19.00 -12.25 2.61
N PHE A 76 17.76 -11.98 2.25
CA PHE A 76 17.33 -11.90 0.84
C PHE A 76 17.88 -10.65 0.15
N ASN A 77 17.86 -9.50 0.80
CA ASN A 77 18.39 -8.25 0.24
C ASN A 77 19.91 -8.27 0.04
N LEU A 78 20.64 -9.13 0.78
CA LEU A 78 22.08 -9.32 0.57
C LEU A 78 22.41 -10.06 -0.73
N ARG A 79 21.43 -10.72 -1.39
CA ARG A 79 21.72 -11.64 -2.52
C ARG A 79 21.62 -11.05 -3.93
N SER A 80 20.56 -10.39 -4.35
CA SER A 80 20.48 -9.80 -5.70
C SER A 80 19.22 -8.97 -5.95
N LEU A 81 19.39 -7.75 -6.46
CA LEU A 81 18.31 -6.80 -6.79
C LEU A 81 17.49 -7.18 -8.03
N LYS A 82 18.09 -7.83 -9.05
CA LYS A 82 17.38 -8.20 -10.29
C LYS A 82 16.27 -9.22 -10.06
N SER A 83 16.51 -10.21 -9.19
CA SER A 83 15.50 -11.21 -8.84
C SER A 83 14.32 -10.59 -8.07
N VAL A 84 14.57 -9.55 -7.27
CA VAL A 84 13.53 -8.84 -6.51
C VAL A 84 12.56 -8.12 -7.44
N ALA A 85 13.03 -7.46 -8.50
CA ALA A 85 12.19 -6.70 -9.43
C ALA A 85 11.22 -7.59 -10.21
N ASN A 86 11.69 -8.72 -10.74
CA ASN A 86 10.84 -9.67 -11.47
C ASN A 86 9.82 -10.33 -10.54
N PHE A 87 10.22 -10.70 -9.33
CA PHE A 87 9.34 -11.25 -8.31
C PHE A 87 8.24 -10.26 -7.94
N ASN A 88 8.60 -9.00 -7.68
CA ASN A 88 7.64 -7.94 -7.38
C ASN A 88 6.60 -7.75 -8.50
N THR A 89 7.00 -7.78 -9.77
CA THR A 89 6.07 -7.63 -10.89
C THR A 89 4.98 -8.70 -10.86
N VAL A 90 5.38 -9.97 -10.67
CA VAL A 90 4.42 -11.09 -10.58
C VAL A 90 3.49 -10.91 -9.40
N ILE A 91 4.04 -10.57 -8.23
CA ILE A 91 3.25 -10.35 -7.00
C ILE A 91 2.24 -9.22 -7.18
N VAL A 92 2.63 -8.09 -7.77
CA VAL A 92 1.72 -6.96 -8.03
C VAL A 92 0.55 -7.35 -8.93
N VAL A 93 0.83 -8.09 -10.02
CA VAL A 93 -0.24 -8.58 -10.91
C VAL A 93 -1.21 -9.48 -10.15
N LEU A 94 -0.69 -10.44 -9.40
CA LEU A 94 -1.53 -11.34 -8.58
C LEU A 94 -2.31 -10.59 -7.51
N GLN A 95 -1.73 -9.54 -6.93
CA GLN A 95 -2.42 -8.69 -5.96
C GLN A 95 -3.60 -7.93 -6.58
N VAL A 96 -3.40 -7.34 -7.76
CA VAL A 96 -4.49 -6.68 -8.48
C VAL A 96 -5.62 -7.67 -8.79
N VAL A 97 -5.27 -8.90 -9.18
CA VAL A 97 -6.26 -9.97 -9.38
C VAL A 97 -7.00 -10.31 -8.07
N LEU A 98 -6.28 -10.48 -6.96
CA LEU A 98 -6.90 -10.76 -5.65
C LEU A 98 -7.86 -9.62 -5.23
N ILE A 99 -7.44 -8.37 -5.39
CA ILE A 99 -8.30 -7.21 -5.10
C ILE A 99 -9.55 -7.24 -5.99
N ALA A 100 -9.41 -7.52 -7.28
CA ALA A 100 -10.53 -7.61 -8.20
C ALA A 100 -11.51 -8.74 -7.81
N VAL A 101 -10.99 -9.88 -7.37
CA VAL A 101 -11.81 -11.01 -6.88
C VAL A 101 -12.57 -10.60 -5.63
N ILE A 102 -11.90 -10.02 -4.63
CA ILE A 102 -12.55 -9.57 -3.38
C ILE A 102 -13.64 -8.52 -3.69
N LEU A 103 -13.31 -7.54 -4.53
CA LEU A 103 -14.29 -6.52 -4.93
C LEU A 103 -15.46 -7.10 -5.70
N GLY A 104 -15.22 -8.07 -6.58
CA GLY A 104 -16.28 -8.78 -7.30
C GLY A 104 -17.24 -9.49 -6.34
N MET A 105 -16.69 -10.17 -5.32
CA MET A 105 -17.49 -10.85 -4.29
C MET A 105 -18.27 -9.85 -3.41
N VAL A 106 -17.63 -8.74 -3.03
CA VAL A 106 -18.28 -7.66 -2.27
C VAL A 106 -19.43 -7.04 -3.06
N VAL A 107 -19.20 -6.70 -4.33
CA VAL A 107 -20.24 -6.15 -5.23
C VAL A 107 -21.39 -7.14 -5.41
N TYR A 108 -21.07 -8.42 -5.60
CA TYR A 108 -22.08 -9.48 -5.69
C TYR A 108 -22.90 -9.59 -4.41
N GLY A 109 -22.29 -9.57 -3.23
CA GLY A 109 -23.01 -9.62 -1.95
C GLY A 109 -23.90 -8.41 -1.74
N VAL A 110 -23.45 -7.19 -2.09
CA VAL A 110 -24.30 -5.98 -2.04
C VAL A 110 -25.50 -6.11 -3.01
N PHE A 111 -25.28 -6.73 -4.18
CA PHE A 111 -26.37 -6.97 -5.15
C PHE A 111 -27.41 -7.97 -4.64
N GLU A 112 -26.98 -8.98 -3.89
CA GLU A 112 -27.86 -9.96 -3.19
C GLU A 112 -28.56 -9.37 -1.95
N GLY A 113 -28.30 -8.10 -1.62
CA GLY A 113 -28.97 -7.38 -0.55
C GLY A 113 -28.18 -7.34 0.78
N GLU A 114 -26.93 -7.75 0.79
CA GLU A 114 -26.07 -7.60 1.96
C GLU A 114 -25.62 -6.14 2.15
N GLY A 115 -25.29 -5.79 3.39
CA GLY A 115 -24.82 -4.45 3.74
C GLY A 115 -25.88 -3.37 3.47
N ALA A 116 -25.58 -2.42 2.59
CA ALA A 116 -26.49 -1.34 2.20
C ALA A 116 -27.62 -1.78 1.26
N GLY A 117 -27.53 -2.98 0.67
CA GLY A 117 -28.52 -3.53 -0.28
C GLY A 117 -28.70 -2.72 -1.58
N THR A 118 -27.81 -1.78 -1.86
CA THR A 118 -27.81 -0.95 -3.08
C THR A 118 -26.38 -0.63 -3.52
N LEU A 119 -26.14 -0.71 -4.83
CA LEU A 119 -24.84 -0.37 -5.41
C LEU A 119 -24.59 1.16 -5.56
N ALA A 120 -25.64 1.94 -5.51
CA ALA A 120 -25.58 3.40 -5.64
C ALA A 120 -26.07 4.05 -4.35
N SER A 121 -25.15 4.56 -3.55
CA SER A 121 -25.46 5.27 -2.31
C SER A 121 -24.48 6.42 -2.10
N THR A 122 -25.00 7.54 -1.60
CA THR A 122 -24.18 8.70 -1.21
C THR A 122 -23.61 8.54 0.20
N ARG A 123 -24.07 7.54 0.96
CA ARG A 123 -23.69 7.31 2.35
C ARG A 123 -22.16 7.16 2.59
N PRO A 124 -21.37 6.50 1.70
CA PRO A 124 -19.92 6.46 1.83
C PRO A 124 -19.22 7.82 1.70
N PHE A 125 -19.86 8.79 1.03
CA PHE A 125 -19.30 10.13 0.86
C PHE A 125 -19.82 11.13 1.89
N TRP A 126 -21.06 10.94 2.34
CA TRP A 126 -21.71 11.84 3.27
C TRP A 126 -22.73 11.11 4.12
N SER A 127 -22.49 11.08 5.43
CA SER A 127 -23.49 10.70 6.45
C SER A 127 -23.89 11.95 7.23
N GLY A 128 -25.14 12.00 7.71
CA GLY A 128 -25.65 13.14 8.46
C GLY A 128 -24.83 13.50 9.70
N ASP A 129 -24.08 12.53 10.24
CA ASP A 129 -23.20 12.65 11.39
C ASP A 129 -21.70 12.84 11.02
N ALA A 130 -21.43 13.25 9.78
CA ALA A 130 -20.06 13.43 9.32
C ALA A 130 -19.40 14.65 9.99
N HIS A 131 -18.36 14.39 10.78
CA HIS A 131 -17.54 15.41 11.39
C HIS A 131 -16.27 15.67 10.59
N VAL A 132 -15.93 16.95 10.39
CA VAL A 132 -14.76 17.38 9.60
C VAL A 132 -13.44 16.86 10.18
N ILE A 133 -13.30 16.86 11.50
CA ILE A 133 -12.06 16.41 12.16
C ILE A 133 -11.75 14.94 11.89
N PRO A 134 -12.66 13.96 12.09
CA PRO A 134 -12.43 12.57 11.71
C PRO A 134 -12.16 12.39 10.21
N MET A 135 -12.79 13.18 9.34
CA MET A 135 -12.50 13.15 7.89
C MET A 135 -11.06 13.55 7.60
N ILE A 136 -10.57 14.64 8.20
CA ILE A 136 -9.17 15.09 8.02
C ILE A 136 -8.20 14.03 8.58
N THR A 137 -8.50 13.49 9.75
CA THR A 137 -7.68 12.44 10.37
C THR A 137 -7.62 11.21 9.47
N GLY A 138 -8.75 10.73 8.97
CA GLY A 138 -8.82 9.61 8.03
C GLY A 138 -8.07 9.89 6.73
N ALA A 139 -8.22 11.08 6.15
CA ALA A 139 -7.49 11.49 4.96
C ALA A 139 -5.96 11.51 5.20
N THR A 140 -5.52 11.95 6.37
CA THR A 140 -4.09 11.95 6.74
C THR A 140 -3.54 10.52 6.80
N ILE A 141 -4.29 9.58 7.40
CA ILE A 141 -3.92 8.15 7.43
C ILE A 141 -3.89 7.57 6.01
N LEU A 142 -4.89 7.90 5.17
CA LEU A 142 -4.97 7.43 3.79
C LEU A 142 -3.85 7.98 2.88
N CYS A 143 -3.22 9.11 3.23
CA CYS A 143 -2.02 9.59 2.51
C CYS A 143 -0.91 8.53 2.49
N PHE A 144 -0.83 7.69 3.54
CA PHE A 144 0.11 6.57 3.58
C PHE A 144 -0.09 5.55 2.44
N SER A 145 -1.34 5.38 1.97
CA SER A 145 -1.65 4.47 0.85
C SER A 145 -1.00 4.88 -0.47
N PHE A 146 -0.60 6.14 -0.61
CA PHE A 146 0.09 6.66 -1.79
C PHE A 146 1.61 6.73 -1.64
N THR A 147 2.16 6.32 -0.49
CA THR A 147 3.60 6.30 -0.25
C THR A 147 4.32 5.42 -1.27
N GLY A 148 5.45 5.91 -1.77
CA GLY A 148 6.30 5.18 -2.70
C GLY A 148 6.07 5.48 -4.19
N PHE A 149 5.02 6.22 -4.60
CA PHE A 149 4.86 6.65 -5.99
C PHE A 149 6.02 7.53 -6.49
N ASP A 150 6.64 8.26 -5.59
CA ASP A 150 7.80 9.12 -5.85
C ASP A 150 9.09 8.31 -6.03
N GLY A 151 9.17 7.12 -5.42
CA GLY A 151 10.28 6.18 -5.58
C GLY A 151 10.53 5.77 -7.03
N ILE A 152 9.50 5.86 -7.91
CA ILE A 152 9.67 5.66 -9.36
C ILE A 152 10.71 6.63 -9.93
N SER A 153 10.79 7.86 -9.41
CA SER A 153 11.76 8.87 -9.88
C SER A 153 13.20 8.51 -9.53
N ASN A 154 13.44 7.70 -8.49
CA ASN A 154 14.78 7.22 -8.13
C ASN A 154 15.35 6.23 -9.18
N LEU A 155 14.48 5.66 -10.03
CA LEU A 155 14.88 4.78 -11.13
C LEU A 155 15.24 5.55 -12.40
N SER A 156 15.26 6.88 -12.38
CA SER A 156 15.49 7.71 -13.56
C SER A 156 16.84 7.43 -14.22
N GLU A 157 17.88 7.15 -13.43
CA GLU A 157 19.24 6.87 -13.95
C GLU A 157 19.38 5.49 -14.60
N GLU A 158 18.50 4.55 -14.23
CA GLU A 158 18.49 3.17 -14.76
C GLU A 158 17.47 2.98 -15.90
N THR A 159 16.64 4.00 -16.17
CA THR A 159 15.52 3.91 -17.12
C THR A 159 15.91 4.51 -18.48
N LYS A 160 15.74 3.75 -19.55
CA LYS A 160 15.84 4.28 -20.91
C LYS A 160 14.70 5.28 -21.15
N ASP A 161 15.00 6.43 -21.79
CA ASP A 161 14.06 7.52 -22.03
C ASP A 161 13.33 8.01 -20.77
N ALA A 162 14.06 8.13 -19.65
CA ALA A 162 13.52 8.50 -18.33
C ALA A 162 12.62 9.74 -18.37
N GLU A 163 12.97 10.76 -19.17
CA GLU A 163 12.19 12.00 -19.32
C GLU A 163 10.76 11.78 -19.84
N ARG A 164 10.50 10.68 -20.53
CA ARG A 164 9.16 10.30 -21.04
C ARG A 164 8.51 9.22 -20.21
N VAL A 165 9.28 8.19 -19.83
CA VAL A 165 8.75 6.98 -19.15
C VAL A 165 8.40 7.28 -17.70
N ILE A 166 9.31 7.90 -16.93
CA ILE A 166 9.11 8.16 -15.51
C ILE A 166 7.88 9.04 -15.20
N PRO A 167 7.67 10.20 -15.90
CA PRO A 167 6.48 11.02 -15.64
C PRO A 167 5.15 10.28 -15.91
N ARG A 168 5.13 9.44 -16.96
CA ARG A 168 3.95 8.64 -17.28
C ARG A 168 3.72 7.55 -16.24
N ALA A 169 4.77 6.87 -15.81
CA ALA A 169 4.69 5.85 -14.77
C ALA A 169 4.15 6.44 -13.47
N ILE A 170 4.70 7.56 -12.99
CA ILE A 170 4.21 8.25 -11.78
C ILE A 170 2.74 8.62 -11.91
N PHE A 171 2.35 9.23 -13.04
CA PHE A 171 0.97 9.63 -13.26
C PHE A 171 0.01 8.43 -13.29
N LEU A 172 0.37 7.36 -14.03
CA LEU A 172 -0.46 6.15 -14.13
C LEU A 172 -0.55 5.42 -12.79
N THR A 173 0.54 5.34 -12.03
CA THR A 173 0.53 4.71 -10.70
C THR A 173 -0.41 5.46 -9.76
N ALA A 174 -0.33 6.79 -9.70
CA ALA A 174 -1.21 7.60 -8.87
C ALA A 174 -2.68 7.51 -9.33
N LEU A 175 -2.94 7.53 -10.63
CA LEU A 175 -4.30 7.47 -11.18
C LEU A 175 -4.93 6.09 -10.98
N ILE A 176 -4.24 5.03 -11.38
CA ILE A 176 -4.75 3.66 -11.29
C ILE A 176 -4.89 3.24 -9.82
N GLY A 177 -3.85 3.50 -9.01
CA GLY A 177 -3.89 3.22 -7.56
C GLY A 177 -5.02 3.99 -6.88
N GLY A 178 -5.17 5.28 -7.17
CA GLY A 178 -6.26 6.10 -6.65
C GLY A 178 -7.64 5.59 -7.04
N MET A 179 -7.84 5.17 -8.29
CA MET A 179 -9.10 4.55 -8.71
C MET A 179 -9.37 3.24 -7.96
N ILE A 180 -8.38 2.37 -7.84
CA ILE A 180 -8.52 1.10 -7.11
C ILE A 180 -8.92 1.40 -5.65
N PHE A 181 -8.26 2.33 -4.98
CA PHE A 181 -8.58 2.69 -3.59
C PHE A 181 -10.00 3.27 -3.45
N ILE A 182 -10.41 4.17 -4.34
CA ILE A 182 -11.76 4.76 -4.31
C ILE A 182 -12.82 3.67 -4.49
N PHE A 183 -12.66 2.81 -5.49
CA PHE A 183 -13.62 1.72 -5.74
C PHE A 183 -13.62 0.72 -4.59
N ALA A 184 -12.45 0.30 -4.09
CA ALA A 184 -12.35 -0.65 -3.00
C ALA A 184 -13.02 -0.12 -1.74
N THR A 185 -12.69 1.10 -1.32
CA THR A 185 -13.27 1.70 -0.10
C THR A 185 -14.75 1.96 -0.23
N TYR A 186 -15.22 2.42 -1.39
CA TYR A 186 -16.62 2.64 -1.64
C TYR A 186 -17.45 1.36 -1.46
N PHE A 187 -17.09 0.28 -2.16
CA PHE A 187 -17.85 -0.96 -2.09
C PHE A 187 -17.70 -1.69 -0.75
N LEU A 188 -16.51 -1.64 -0.14
CA LEU A 188 -16.31 -2.17 1.21
C LEU A 188 -17.19 -1.45 2.23
N GLN A 189 -17.34 -0.13 2.12
CA GLN A 189 -18.21 0.64 3.00
C GLN A 189 -19.69 0.40 2.75
N LEU A 190 -20.10 0.07 1.53
CA LEU A 190 -21.47 -0.38 1.23
C LEU A 190 -21.74 -1.75 1.83
N TYR A 191 -20.78 -2.66 1.80
CA TYR A 191 -20.92 -4.01 2.35
C TYR A 191 -20.84 -4.03 3.88
N PHE A 192 -19.97 -3.19 4.46
CA PHE A 192 -19.76 -3.03 5.89
C PHE A 192 -20.05 -1.59 6.34
N PRO A 193 -21.33 -1.19 6.41
CA PRO A 193 -21.70 0.18 6.77
C PRO A 193 -21.42 0.54 8.24
N ASP A 194 -21.22 -0.46 9.09
CA ASP A 194 -20.97 -0.32 10.52
C ASP A 194 -19.63 -0.97 10.91
N ILE A 195 -18.67 -0.13 11.32
CA ILE A 195 -17.34 -0.55 11.77
C ILE A 195 -17.41 -1.32 13.11
N SER A 196 -18.41 -1.08 13.95
CA SER A 196 -18.55 -1.78 15.24
C SER A 196 -18.74 -3.29 15.08
N ARG A 197 -19.03 -3.75 13.87
CA ARG A 197 -19.15 -5.17 13.51
C ARG A 197 -17.81 -5.92 13.60
N PHE A 198 -16.69 -5.22 13.44
CA PHE A 198 -15.36 -5.82 13.53
C PHE A 198 -14.89 -5.90 14.98
N LYS A 199 -14.27 -7.03 15.35
CA LYS A 199 -13.66 -7.21 16.67
C LYS A 199 -12.47 -6.27 16.88
N ASP A 200 -11.67 -6.11 15.82
CA ASP A 200 -10.55 -5.20 15.77
C ASP A 200 -10.62 -4.36 14.48
N PRO A 201 -11.16 -3.13 14.55
CA PRO A 201 -11.26 -2.25 13.38
C PRO A 201 -9.91 -1.93 12.75
N ASP A 202 -8.83 -1.89 13.53
CA ASP A 202 -7.47 -1.59 13.02
C ASP A 202 -6.85 -2.79 12.29
N ALA A 203 -7.37 -4.01 12.54
CA ALA A 203 -6.96 -5.25 11.90
C ALA A 203 -8.12 -5.95 11.15
N SER A 204 -9.01 -5.19 10.55
CA SER A 204 -10.27 -5.69 9.95
C SER A 204 -10.09 -6.56 8.70
N GLN A 205 -8.96 -6.48 7.99
CA GLN A 205 -8.77 -7.22 6.73
C GLN A 205 -8.96 -8.75 6.84
N PRO A 206 -8.44 -9.45 7.86
CA PRO A 206 -8.72 -10.88 8.04
C PRO A 206 -10.22 -11.19 8.23
N GLU A 207 -10.93 -10.34 8.96
CA GLU A 207 -12.37 -10.51 9.18
C GLU A 207 -13.17 -10.26 7.91
N ILE A 208 -12.84 -9.23 7.14
CA ILE A 208 -13.46 -8.95 5.83
C ILE A 208 -13.33 -10.17 4.91
N MET A 209 -12.13 -10.75 4.79
CA MET A 209 -11.91 -11.94 3.96
C MET A 209 -12.73 -13.14 4.42
N LEU A 210 -12.89 -13.32 5.74
CA LEU A 210 -13.70 -14.38 6.31
C LEU A 210 -15.20 -14.19 5.99
N TYR A 211 -15.72 -12.97 6.16
CA TYR A 211 -17.13 -12.66 5.91
C TYR A 211 -17.50 -12.78 4.43
N VAL A 212 -16.63 -12.29 3.54
CA VAL A 212 -16.91 -12.22 2.10
C VAL A 212 -16.87 -13.61 1.44
N ALA A 213 -15.92 -14.47 1.83
CA ALA A 213 -15.66 -15.71 1.08
C ALA A 213 -15.37 -16.95 1.95
N GLY A 214 -15.54 -16.82 3.26
CA GLY A 214 -15.37 -17.95 4.19
C GLY A 214 -13.91 -18.32 4.50
N LYS A 215 -13.74 -19.32 5.35
CA LYS A 215 -12.45 -19.67 5.98
C LYS A 215 -11.37 -20.09 4.98
N ALA A 216 -11.71 -20.88 3.98
CA ALA A 216 -10.74 -21.36 3.00
C ALA A 216 -10.13 -20.21 2.18
N PHE A 217 -10.97 -19.28 1.75
CA PHE A 217 -10.52 -18.09 1.03
C PHE A 217 -9.70 -17.17 1.95
N GLN A 218 -10.15 -16.95 3.20
CA GLN A 218 -9.40 -16.17 4.18
C GLN A 218 -7.96 -16.66 4.31
N VAL A 219 -7.77 -17.98 4.50
CA VAL A 219 -6.42 -18.55 4.66
C VAL A 219 -5.55 -18.31 3.43
N GLY A 220 -6.06 -18.60 2.24
CA GLY A 220 -5.33 -18.37 0.99
C GLY A 220 -4.98 -16.90 0.76
N ALA A 221 -5.94 -16.01 0.98
CA ALA A 221 -5.78 -14.58 0.81
C ALA A 221 -4.78 -13.98 1.83
N LEU A 222 -4.80 -14.42 3.08
CA LEU A 222 -3.86 -13.96 4.11
C LEU A 222 -2.43 -14.44 3.85
N ILE A 223 -2.25 -15.69 3.39
CA ILE A 223 -0.93 -16.19 2.97
C ILE A 223 -0.40 -15.32 1.83
N PHE A 224 -1.22 -15.06 0.82
CA PHE A 224 -0.84 -14.25 -0.31
C PHE A 224 -0.56 -12.79 0.11
N SER A 225 -1.40 -12.19 0.95
CA SER A 225 -1.20 -10.83 1.49
C SER A 225 0.10 -10.74 2.28
N THR A 226 0.45 -11.77 3.07
CA THR A 226 1.74 -11.84 3.78
C THR A 226 2.91 -11.79 2.81
N ILE A 227 2.88 -12.59 1.73
CA ILE A 227 3.92 -12.59 0.69
C ILE A 227 4.03 -11.21 0.03
N THR A 228 2.90 -10.57 -0.26
CA THR A 228 2.84 -9.25 -0.89
C THR A 228 3.44 -8.15 0.00
N VAL A 229 3.08 -8.15 1.27
CA VAL A 229 3.60 -7.18 2.24
C VAL A 229 5.11 -7.35 2.41
N LEU A 230 5.61 -8.59 2.42
CA LEU A 230 7.04 -8.87 2.44
C LEU A 230 7.76 -8.38 1.18
N ALA A 231 7.16 -8.60 0.00
CA ALA A 231 7.71 -8.11 -1.26
C ALA A 231 7.82 -6.58 -1.28
N SER A 232 6.77 -5.88 -0.79
CA SER A 232 6.76 -4.42 -0.60
C SER A 232 7.85 -3.97 0.38
N GLY A 233 7.96 -4.62 1.53
CA GLY A 233 8.98 -4.33 2.54
C GLY A 233 10.41 -4.51 2.00
N MET A 234 10.65 -5.55 1.21
CA MET A 234 11.95 -5.78 0.56
C MET A 234 12.28 -4.68 -0.46
N ALA A 235 11.30 -4.22 -1.23
CA ALA A 235 11.48 -3.13 -2.18
C ALA A 235 11.80 -1.80 -1.47
N ALA A 236 11.10 -1.49 -0.38
CA ALA A 236 11.36 -0.31 0.44
C ALA A 236 12.76 -0.37 1.08
N HIS A 237 13.15 -1.52 1.63
CA HIS A 237 14.48 -1.74 2.20
C HIS A 237 15.61 -1.57 1.16
N ALA A 238 15.40 -2.05 -0.06
CA ALA A 238 16.33 -1.81 -1.16
C ALA A 238 16.40 -0.33 -1.58
N GLY A 239 15.28 0.41 -1.45
CA GLY A 239 15.19 1.84 -1.70
C GLY A 239 16.03 2.67 -0.72
N VAL A 240 16.00 2.34 0.58
CA VAL A 240 16.81 3.02 1.62
C VAL A 240 18.31 2.96 1.30
N ALA A 241 18.80 1.83 0.79
CA ALA A 241 20.22 1.66 0.47
C ALA A 241 20.70 2.53 -0.70
N ARG A 242 19.79 3.22 -1.42
CA ARG A 242 20.07 4.08 -2.58
C ARG A 242 19.90 5.58 -2.30
N LEU A 243 19.38 5.92 -1.13
CA LEU A 243 19.28 7.29 -0.63
C LEU A 243 20.56 7.69 0.11
#